data_889af65f7a3173d354cbf851881ec15d
#
_entry.id   889af65f7a3173d354cbf851881ec15d
#
_cell.length_a   1.000
_cell.length_b   1.000
_cell.length_c   1.000
_cell.angle_alpha   90.00
_cell.angle_beta   90.00
_cell.angle_gamma   90.00
#
_symmetry.space_group_name_H-M   'P 1'
#
loop_
_entity.id
_entity.type
_entity.pdbx_description
1 polymer ?
#
loop_
_entity_poly.entity_id
_entity_poly.type
_entity_poly.pdbx_seq_one_letter_code
_entity_poly.pdbx_strand_id
1 'polypeptide(L)'
;MPALLDNIDPKGLEEFSVVFTDRSLNHMSKEFQQVMRDLSLNLKEVYNSKAVVLVPGGGTFAMEAVARQFGIDADVLVIRNGWFSYRWSQIFETSANARTTTVLKARMIGNESLAPFRPAEVDDVVNKIKTDRPNIVFAPHVETSAGVILPDEYLKKISTAAHEVGALMVLDCIASGCVWIDMEDCGVDVLISAPQKGWSASPSAGLVMLSERAVDKIEKTNSDSFAIDLKKWFSIMQTYENGGHAYHATMPTDALRAFRDTVLETREFGYQKLKMAQWELGGKVRNYLSQKGIKSVAADGFEAPGVVVSYTQDSDIQNGSKFAAKGMQIAAGVPLACDEPEEFKTFRLGLFGLDKLYDVEGTFKRLTSVLDQVL
;
A
#
# COMPACT_ATOMS: atom_id res chain seq x y z
N MET A 1 24.44 34.24 -10.58
CA MET A 1 23.22 33.45 -10.66
C MET A 1 22.59 33.46 -9.27
N PRO A 2 21.27 33.45 -9.15
CA PRO A 2 20.65 33.31 -7.85
C PRO A 2 21.04 31.97 -7.23
N ALA A 3 21.18 31.92 -5.93
CA ALA A 3 21.53 30.74 -5.21
C ALA A 3 20.51 29.62 -5.37
N LEU A 4 19.22 29.95 -5.25
CA LEU A 4 18.12 29.03 -5.44
C LEU A 4 17.22 29.50 -6.59
N LEU A 5 16.61 28.54 -7.28
CA LEU A 5 15.54 28.84 -8.24
C LEU A 5 14.26 29.20 -7.47
N ASP A 6 13.52 30.18 -7.95
CA ASP A 6 12.29 30.66 -7.30
C ASP A 6 11.25 29.54 -7.08
N ASN A 7 11.23 28.55 -7.96
CA ASN A 7 10.33 27.39 -7.85
C ASN A 7 10.83 26.30 -6.89
N ILE A 8 12.06 26.40 -6.39
CA ILE A 8 12.61 25.45 -5.39
C ILE A 8 12.29 25.93 -3.99
N ASP A 9 12.90 27.05 -3.56
CA ASP A 9 12.62 27.68 -2.26
C ASP A 9 12.91 29.18 -2.35
N PRO A 10 11.89 30.03 -2.63
CA PRO A 10 12.09 31.47 -2.81
C PRO A 10 12.55 32.19 -1.53
N LYS A 11 12.46 31.54 -0.36
CA LYS A 11 12.92 32.05 0.93
C LYS A 11 14.12 31.29 1.46
N GLY A 12 14.67 30.39 0.67
CA GLY A 12 15.80 29.54 1.04
C GLY A 12 17.10 30.30 1.16
N LEU A 13 18.03 29.71 1.86
CA LEU A 13 19.41 30.18 1.97
C LEU A 13 20.19 29.81 0.71
N GLU A 14 21.27 30.55 0.41
CA GLU A 14 22.21 30.14 -0.63
C GLU A 14 22.75 28.74 -0.34
N GLU A 15 22.78 27.88 -1.39
CA GLU A 15 23.08 26.46 -1.25
C GLU A 15 24.58 26.17 -1.37
N PHE A 16 25.22 26.02 -0.24
CA PHE A 16 26.62 25.61 -0.11
C PHE A 16 26.79 24.37 0.78
N SER A 17 25.68 23.64 1.04
CA SER A 17 25.78 22.36 1.76
C SER A 17 26.44 21.30 0.87
N VAL A 18 26.96 20.25 1.50
CA VAL A 18 27.61 19.12 0.79
C VAL A 18 26.59 18.05 0.33
N VAL A 19 25.31 18.25 0.59
CA VAL A 19 24.26 17.23 0.33
C VAL A 19 23.38 17.62 -0.86
N PHE A 20 23.06 18.90 -1.01
CA PHE A 20 22.16 19.42 -2.04
C PHE A 20 22.82 20.51 -2.87
N THR A 21 22.22 20.80 -4.01
CA THR A 21 22.56 21.94 -4.88
C THR A 21 21.37 22.91 -4.94
N ASP A 22 21.53 24.02 -5.61
CA ASP A 22 20.47 25.02 -5.85
C ASP A 22 19.26 24.49 -6.67
N ARG A 23 19.32 23.22 -7.09
CA ARG A 23 18.29 22.55 -7.91
C ARG A 23 17.27 21.76 -7.10
N SER A 24 17.50 21.53 -5.83
CA SER A 24 16.68 20.67 -4.97
C SER A 24 16.38 21.33 -3.63
N LEU A 25 15.21 21.05 -3.08
CA LEU A 25 14.84 21.51 -1.76
C LEU A 25 15.75 20.87 -0.69
N ASN A 26 16.45 21.70 0.08
CA ASN A 26 17.34 21.20 1.11
C ASN A 26 16.57 20.62 2.31
N HIS A 27 16.98 19.46 2.82
CA HIS A 27 16.33 18.80 3.96
C HIS A 27 16.39 19.63 5.25
N MET A 28 17.33 20.59 5.38
CA MET A 28 17.46 21.50 6.52
C MET A 28 16.55 22.74 6.39
N SER A 29 16.01 23.02 5.20
CA SER A 29 15.22 24.24 4.93
C SER A 29 13.94 24.25 5.78
N LYS A 30 13.48 25.47 6.10
CA LYS A 30 12.21 25.64 6.82
C LYS A 30 11.01 25.13 6.03
N GLU A 31 11.06 25.27 4.71
CA GLU A 31 10.05 24.72 3.80
C GLU A 31 9.98 23.18 3.92
N PHE A 32 11.11 22.47 3.84
CA PHE A 32 11.10 21.02 3.97
C PHE A 32 10.73 20.53 5.36
N GLN A 33 11.13 21.25 6.42
CA GLN A 33 10.66 20.96 7.78
C GLN A 33 9.13 21.05 7.86
N GLN A 34 8.50 22.02 7.18
CA GLN A 34 7.05 22.11 7.12
C GLN A 34 6.43 20.95 6.32
N VAL A 35 7.02 20.60 5.17
CA VAL A 35 6.61 19.43 4.39
C VAL A 35 6.51 18.16 5.25
N MET A 36 7.53 17.88 6.05
CA MET A 36 7.58 16.68 6.89
C MET A 36 6.52 16.72 8.00
N ARG A 37 6.29 17.90 8.61
CA ARG A 37 5.23 18.07 9.62
C ARG A 37 3.83 17.90 9.02
N ASP A 38 3.59 18.49 7.84
CA ASP A 38 2.30 18.37 7.16
C ASP A 38 2.00 16.92 6.81
N LEU A 39 2.98 16.19 6.27
CA LEU A 39 2.85 14.77 5.97
C LEU A 39 2.54 13.96 7.24
N SER A 40 3.30 14.16 8.32
CA SER A 40 3.05 13.47 9.58
C SER A 40 1.64 13.74 10.10
N LEU A 41 1.24 15.00 10.17
CA LEU A 41 -0.07 15.40 10.70
C LEU A 41 -1.22 14.74 9.91
N ASN A 42 -1.20 14.86 8.59
CA ASN A 42 -2.29 14.37 7.75
C ASN A 42 -2.36 12.84 7.68
N LEU A 43 -1.20 12.16 7.66
CA LEU A 43 -1.16 10.70 7.68
C LEU A 43 -1.61 10.13 9.03
N LYS A 44 -1.25 10.78 10.15
CA LYS A 44 -1.78 10.43 11.48
C LYS A 44 -3.30 10.60 11.53
N GLU A 45 -3.82 11.69 10.98
CA GLU A 45 -5.26 11.98 10.96
C GLU A 45 -6.04 10.92 10.17
N VAL A 46 -5.62 10.61 8.94
CA VAL A 46 -6.40 9.74 8.05
C VAL A 46 -6.37 8.27 8.46
N TYR A 47 -5.28 7.81 9.08
CA TYR A 47 -5.13 6.42 9.52
C TYR A 47 -5.35 6.21 11.03
N ASN A 48 -5.63 7.26 11.78
CA ASN A 48 -5.73 7.22 13.24
C ASN A 48 -4.50 6.55 13.88
N SER A 49 -3.30 7.00 13.49
CA SER A 49 -2.03 6.40 13.92
C SER A 49 -1.30 7.25 14.95
N LYS A 50 -0.50 6.61 15.81
CA LYS A 50 0.31 7.28 16.82
C LYS A 50 1.54 7.96 16.20
N ALA A 51 2.17 7.33 15.23
CA ALA A 51 3.39 7.82 14.60
C ALA A 51 3.40 7.51 13.10
N VAL A 52 4.22 8.27 12.38
CA VAL A 52 4.47 8.12 10.94
C VAL A 52 5.97 8.02 10.70
N VAL A 53 6.37 7.13 9.80
CA VAL A 53 7.74 6.99 9.33
C VAL A 53 7.74 7.03 7.81
N LEU A 54 8.60 7.85 7.22
CA LEU A 54 8.82 7.92 5.78
C LEU A 54 10.15 7.22 5.47
N VAL A 55 10.09 6.12 4.74
CA VAL A 55 11.27 5.34 4.30
C VAL A 55 11.55 5.70 2.84
N PRO A 56 12.68 6.32 2.47
CA PRO A 56 12.99 6.64 1.09
C PRO A 56 12.93 5.42 0.17
N GLY A 57 12.36 5.59 -1.04
CA GLY A 57 12.20 4.54 -2.03
C GLY A 57 10.75 4.34 -2.45
N GLY A 58 10.08 3.33 -1.94
CA GLY A 58 8.69 3.03 -2.28
C GLY A 58 8.08 2.02 -1.30
N GLY A 59 6.85 1.56 -1.56
CA GLY A 59 6.15 0.62 -0.68
C GLY A 59 6.94 -0.65 -0.38
N THR A 60 7.65 -1.21 -1.35
CA THR A 60 8.50 -2.40 -1.16
C THR A 60 9.63 -2.16 -0.14
N PHE A 61 10.21 -0.95 -0.14
CA PHE A 61 11.24 -0.57 0.84
C PHE A 61 10.65 -0.50 2.26
N ALA A 62 9.42 -0.01 2.40
CA ALA A 62 8.72 -0.01 3.68
C ALA A 62 8.37 -1.44 4.14
N MET A 63 7.92 -2.32 3.23
CA MET A 63 7.69 -3.73 3.55
C MET A 63 8.97 -4.37 4.12
N GLU A 64 10.08 -4.20 3.44
CA GLU A 64 11.36 -4.75 3.89
C GLU A 64 11.85 -4.09 5.19
N ALA A 65 11.68 -2.76 5.34
CA ALA A 65 12.01 -2.05 6.58
C ALA A 65 11.25 -2.61 7.79
N VAL A 66 9.95 -2.85 7.64
CA VAL A 66 9.09 -3.43 8.69
C VAL A 66 9.48 -4.88 8.99
N ALA A 67 9.71 -5.70 7.96
CA ALA A 67 10.15 -7.09 8.13
C ALA A 67 11.50 -7.17 8.86
N ARG A 68 12.48 -6.35 8.48
CA ARG A 68 13.82 -6.30 9.10
C ARG A 68 13.82 -5.66 10.48
N GLN A 69 12.83 -4.85 10.82
CA GLN A 69 12.71 -4.27 12.16
C GLN A 69 12.06 -5.22 13.16
N PHE A 70 11.00 -5.93 12.75
CA PHE A 70 10.15 -6.69 13.67
C PHE A 70 10.21 -8.21 13.46
N GLY A 71 10.72 -8.67 12.32
CA GLY A 71 10.70 -10.08 11.94
C GLY A 71 11.98 -10.86 12.26
N ILE A 72 13.04 -10.23 12.76
CA ILE A 72 14.29 -10.91 13.12
C ILE A 72 14.03 -11.86 14.29
N ASP A 73 14.47 -13.11 14.14
CA ASP A 73 14.27 -14.20 15.12
C ASP A 73 12.82 -14.40 15.55
N ALA A 74 11.86 -13.99 14.69
CA ALA A 74 10.43 -14.04 14.96
C ALA A 74 9.77 -15.24 14.27
N ASP A 75 8.72 -15.76 14.87
CA ASP A 75 7.74 -16.63 14.22
C ASP A 75 6.74 -15.76 13.48
N VAL A 76 6.69 -15.91 12.17
CA VAL A 76 5.94 -15.05 11.25
C VAL A 76 4.77 -15.81 10.64
N LEU A 77 3.58 -15.19 10.64
CA LEU A 77 2.43 -15.64 9.87
C LEU A 77 2.14 -14.65 8.73
N VAL A 78 2.05 -15.15 7.51
CA VAL A 78 1.72 -14.37 6.30
C VAL A 78 0.38 -14.82 5.75
N ILE A 79 -0.57 -13.89 5.62
CA ILE A 79 -1.78 -14.08 4.85
C ILE A 79 -1.45 -13.69 3.40
N ARG A 80 -1.51 -14.68 2.50
CA ARG A 80 -1.18 -14.53 1.08
C ARG A 80 -2.44 -14.59 0.24
N ASN A 81 -2.86 -13.45 -0.30
CA ASN A 81 -4.00 -13.36 -1.19
C ASN A 81 -3.60 -13.26 -2.67
N GLY A 82 -2.29 -13.23 -2.95
CA GLY A 82 -1.75 -13.16 -4.29
C GLY A 82 -0.28 -12.77 -4.34
N TRP A 83 0.16 -12.35 -5.53
CA TRP A 83 1.55 -12.07 -5.87
C TRP A 83 2.21 -10.96 -5.02
N PHE A 84 1.45 -9.93 -4.64
CA PHE A 84 2.03 -8.82 -3.89
C PHE A 84 2.13 -9.12 -2.40
N SER A 85 1.25 -9.91 -1.84
CA SER A 85 1.39 -10.46 -0.48
C SER A 85 2.40 -11.62 -0.40
N TYR A 86 2.69 -12.32 -1.51
CA TYR A 86 3.81 -13.27 -1.60
C TYR A 86 5.16 -12.58 -1.33
N ARG A 87 5.27 -11.28 -1.62
CA ARG A 87 6.49 -10.50 -1.37
C ARG A 87 6.96 -10.57 0.09
N TRP A 88 6.06 -10.69 1.05
CA TRP A 88 6.45 -10.92 2.45
C TRP A 88 7.29 -12.18 2.63
N SER A 89 6.85 -13.29 2.03
CA SER A 89 7.62 -14.53 2.06
C SER A 89 8.97 -14.37 1.35
N GLN A 90 9.00 -13.71 0.19
CA GLN A 90 10.24 -13.47 -0.54
C GLN A 90 11.24 -12.61 0.25
N ILE A 91 10.77 -11.60 0.99
CA ILE A 91 11.61 -10.78 1.87
C ILE A 91 12.23 -11.66 2.96
N PHE A 92 11.45 -12.51 3.63
CA PHE A 92 11.96 -13.42 4.68
C PHE A 92 12.87 -14.51 4.12
N GLU A 93 12.57 -15.06 2.96
CA GLU A 93 13.43 -16.02 2.25
C GLU A 93 14.78 -15.37 1.87
N THR A 94 14.77 -14.12 1.39
CA THR A 94 15.98 -13.40 0.99
C THR A 94 16.84 -13.00 2.19
N SER A 95 16.21 -12.51 3.26
CA SER A 95 16.93 -12.06 4.46
C SER A 95 17.34 -13.20 5.37
N ALA A 96 16.65 -14.35 5.30
CA ALA A 96 16.83 -15.53 6.15
C ALA A 96 16.89 -15.21 7.67
N ASN A 97 16.17 -14.17 8.08
CA ASN A 97 16.25 -13.65 9.45
C ASN A 97 15.04 -13.98 10.33
N ALA A 98 13.94 -14.50 9.78
CA ALA A 98 12.83 -15.04 10.55
C ALA A 98 13.17 -16.45 11.09
N ARG A 99 12.69 -16.79 12.29
CA ARG A 99 12.81 -18.13 12.84
C ARG A 99 11.93 -19.13 12.09
N THR A 100 10.67 -18.78 11.87
CA THR A 100 9.72 -19.54 11.04
C THR A 100 8.85 -18.61 10.22
N THR A 101 8.42 -19.09 9.04
CA THR A 101 7.45 -18.37 8.20
C THR A 101 6.31 -19.32 7.83
N THR A 102 5.15 -19.12 8.43
CA THR A 102 3.91 -19.84 8.10
C THR A 102 3.09 -19.03 7.12
N VAL A 103 2.46 -19.66 6.12
CA VAL A 103 1.68 -18.99 5.09
C VAL A 103 0.28 -19.57 5.02
N LEU A 104 -0.73 -18.70 5.06
CA LEU A 104 -2.12 -19.04 4.73
C LEU A 104 -2.49 -18.38 3.40
N LYS A 105 -2.80 -19.21 2.40
CA LYS A 105 -3.08 -18.77 1.03
C LYS A 105 -4.57 -18.54 0.80
N ALA A 106 -4.89 -17.60 -0.09
CA ALA A 106 -6.21 -17.53 -0.71
C ALA A 106 -6.51 -18.84 -1.46
N ARG A 107 -7.78 -19.15 -1.58
CA ARG A 107 -8.26 -20.40 -2.20
C ARG A 107 -9.24 -20.12 -3.31
N MET A 108 -9.16 -20.89 -4.36
CA MET A 108 -10.16 -20.91 -5.43
C MET A 108 -11.46 -21.52 -4.90
N ILE A 109 -12.61 -20.91 -5.22
CA ILE A 109 -13.94 -21.39 -4.80
C ILE A 109 -14.58 -22.17 -5.93
N GLY A 110 -14.60 -23.47 -5.80
CA GLY A 110 -15.13 -24.40 -6.83
C GLY A 110 -14.02 -25.01 -7.69
N ASN A 111 -14.44 -25.83 -8.64
CA ASN A 111 -13.55 -26.60 -9.51
C ASN A 111 -13.54 -26.11 -10.97
N GLU A 112 -14.21 -24.99 -11.24
CA GLU A 112 -14.25 -24.40 -12.58
C GLU A 112 -12.94 -23.65 -12.87
N SER A 113 -12.46 -23.68 -14.11
CA SER A 113 -11.20 -23.04 -14.52
C SER A 113 -11.15 -21.52 -14.29
N LEU A 114 -12.32 -20.87 -14.21
CA LEU A 114 -12.47 -19.44 -13.97
C LEU A 114 -13.17 -19.14 -12.63
N ALA A 115 -13.04 -20.03 -11.66
CA ALA A 115 -13.61 -19.85 -10.34
C ALA A 115 -12.89 -18.73 -9.58
N PRO A 116 -13.62 -17.94 -8.78
CA PRO A 116 -13.03 -16.83 -8.04
C PRO A 116 -12.18 -17.30 -6.87
N PHE A 117 -11.27 -16.43 -6.42
CA PHE A 117 -10.44 -16.62 -5.24
C PHE A 117 -10.99 -15.83 -4.06
N ARG A 118 -10.91 -16.41 -2.87
CA ARG A 118 -11.20 -15.76 -1.60
C ARG A 118 -10.04 -15.92 -0.64
N PRO A 119 -9.85 -15.01 0.33
CA PRO A 119 -8.89 -15.19 1.41
C PRO A 119 -9.14 -16.51 2.16
N ALA A 120 -8.15 -16.98 2.91
CA ALA A 120 -8.36 -18.05 3.88
C ALA A 120 -9.55 -17.71 4.79
N GLU A 121 -10.30 -18.73 5.23
CA GLU A 121 -11.42 -18.51 6.15
C GLU A 121 -10.93 -17.80 7.42
N VAL A 122 -11.64 -16.77 7.85
CA VAL A 122 -11.21 -15.96 8.99
C VAL A 122 -11.03 -16.80 10.26
N ASP A 123 -11.89 -17.78 10.46
CA ASP A 123 -11.81 -18.68 11.62
C ASP A 123 -10.59 -19.61 11.55
N ASP A 124 -10.19 -20.06 10.33
CA ASP A 124 -8.96 -20.82 10.13
C ASP A 124 -7.72 -19.97 10.48
N VAL A 125 -7.73 -18.68 10.08
CA VAL A 125 -6.65 -17.74 10.40
C VAL A 125 -6.58 -17.49 11.91
N VAL A 126 -7.71 -17.22 12.55
CA VAL A 126 -7.80 -17.02 14.01
C VAL A 126 -7.29 -18.26 14.76
N ASN A 127 -7.73 -19.44 14.37
CA ASN A 127 -7.29 -20.69 14.97
C ASN A 127 -5.77 -20.91 14.78
N LYS A 128 -5.26 -20.60 13.60
CA LYS A 128 -3.82 -20.72 13.31
C LYS A 128 -2.99 -19.76 14.17
N ILE A 129 -3.44 -18.49 14.31
CA ILE A 129 -2.79 -17.51 15.19
C ILE A 129 -2.77 -18.01 16.65
N LYS A 130 -3.89 -18.50 17.14
CA LYS A 130 -3.99 -19.01 18.53
C LYS A 130 -3.14 -20.25 18.80
N THR A 131 -3.03 -21.12 17.81
CA THR A 131 -2.27 -22.38 17.91
C THR A 131 -0.76 -22.12 17.78
N ASP A 132 -0.34 -21.42 16.73
CA ASP A 132 1.09 -21.21 16.44
C ASP A 132 1.70 -20.09 17.27
N ARG A 133 0.88 -19.15 17.79
CA ARG A 133 1.28 -18.00 18.59
C ARG A 133 2.44 -17.21 17.93
N PRO A 134 2.28 -16.75 16.67
CA PRO A 134 3.34 -16.01 15.99
C PRO A 134 3.71 -14.73 16.76
N ASN A 135 4.90 -14.19 16.49
CA ASN A 135 5.30 -12.89 17.02
C ASN A 135 4.72 -11.74 16.19
N ILE A 136 4.40 -12.01 14.91
CA ILE A 136 3.92 -11.00 13.97
C ILE A 136 3.07 -11.65 12.87
N VAL A 137 1.98 -10.97 12.50
CA VAL A 137 1.06 -11.37 11.43
C VAL A 137 1.09 -10.32 10.34
N PHE A 138 1.33 -10.73 9.09
CA PHE A 138 1.31 -9.88 7.90
C PHE A 138 0.11 -10.19 7.03
N ALA A 139 -0.62 -9.16 6.61
CA ALA A 139 -1.75 -9.29 5.70
C ALA A 139 -1.76 -8.17 4.65
N PRO A 140 -2.22 -8.43 3.40
CA PRO A 140 -2.57 -7.38 2.47
C PRO A 140 -3.98 -6.88 2.79
N HIS A 141 -4.20 -5.56 2.82
CA HIS A 141 -5.56 -5.02 2.79
C HIS A 141 -6.19 -5.23 1.41
N VAL A 142 -5.48 -4.79 0.37
CA VAL A 142 -5.87 -5.03 -1.04
C VAL A 142 -4.75 -5.77 -1.76
N GLU A 143 -5.09 -6.94 -2.28
CA GLU A 143 -4.20 -7.72 -3.15
C GLU A 143 -4.40 -7.33 -4.61
N THR A 144 -3.39 -6.71 -5.20
CA THR A 144 -3.45 -6.13 -6.54
C THR A 144 -3.52 -7.19 -7.65
N SER A 145 -2.99 -8.39 -7.43
CA SER A 145 -2.99 -9.46 -8.43
C SER A 145 -4.32 -10.18 -8.56
N ALA A 146 -5.14 -10.17 -7.49
CA ALA A 146 -6.44 -10.82 -7.44
C ALA A 146 -7.63 -9.84 -7.39
N GLY A 147 -7.38 -8.55 -7.08
CA GLY A 147 -8.45 -7.58 -6.83
C GLY A 147 -9.26 -7.89 -5.56
N VAL A 148 -8.63 -8.56 -4.60
CA VAL A 148 -9.23 -8.98 -3.32
C VAL A 148 -8.94 -7.94 -2.26
N ILE A 149 -9.96 -7.61 -1.45
CA ILE A 149 -9.84 -6.78 -0.23
C ILE A 149 -10.22 -7.61 1.00
N LEU A 150 -9.52 -7.37 2.11
CA LEU A 150 -9.95 -7.89 3.42
C LEU A 150 -10.92 -6.88 4.06
N PRO A 151 -12.18 -7.26 4.33
CA PRO A 151 -13.15 -6.38 4.99
C PRO A 151 -12.72 -6.04 6.43
N ASP A 152 -13.19 -4.88 6.94
CA ASP A 152 -12.85 -4.40 8.29
C ASP A 152 -13.15 -5.46 9.37
N GLU A 153 -14.28 -6.18 9.27
CA GLU A 153 -14.63 -7.24 10.22
C GLU A 153 -13.67 -8.44 10.19
N TYR A 154 -13.10 -8.75 9.02
CA TYR A 154 -12.06 -9.77 8.90
C TYR A 154 -10.79 -9.28 9.61
N LEU A 155 -10.39 -8.02 9.36
CA LEU A 155 -9.21 -7.41 9.99
C LEU A 155 -9.35 -7.37 11.52
N LYS A 156 -10.48 -6.93 12.05
CA LYS A 156 -10.76 -6.89 13.50
C LYS A 156 -10.60 -8.25 14.17
N LYS A 157 -11.12 -9.32 13.56
CA LYS A 157 -11.02 -10.68 14.10
C LYS A 157 -9.57 -11.17 14.15
N ILE A 158 -8.81 -11.00 13.07
CA ILE A 158 -7.41 -11.47 13.04
C ILE A 158 -6.50 -10.60 13.93
N SER A 159 -6.74 -9.30 14.00
CA SER A 159 -6.00 -8.39 14.89
C SER A 159 -6.25 -8.71 16.36
N THR A 160 -7.52 -8.97 16.73
CA THR A 160 -7.87 -9.40 18.08
C THR A 160 -7.13 -10.69 18.45
N ALA A 161 -7.16 -11.70 17.57
CA ALA A 161 -6.46 -12.95 17.81
C ALA A 161 -4.93 -12.75 17.92
N ALA A 162 -4.35 -11.88 17.09
CA ALA A 162 -2.92 -11.52 17.15
C ALA A 162 -2.59 -10.86 18.50
N HIS A 163 -3.40 -9.93 18.97
CA HIS A 163 -3.20 -9.26 20.26
C HIS A 163 -3.35 -10.22 21.45
N GLU A 164 -4.29 -11.16 21.39
CA GLU A 164 -4.46 -12.18 22.45
C GLU A 164 -3.19 -13.05 22.66
N VAL A 165 -2.39 -13.24 21.61
CA VAL A 165 -1.13 -13.99 21.68
C VAL A 165 0.12 -13.09 21.83
N GLY A 166 -0.07 -11.76 21.89
CA GLY A 166 1.02 -10.78 22.00
C GLY A 166 1.71 -10.44 20.69
N ALA A 167 1.16 -10.87 19.54
CA ALA A 167 1.67 -10.57 18.21
C ALA A 167 1.41 -9.11 17.78
N LEU A 168 2.24 -8.59 16.86
CA LEU A 168 1.93 -7.38 16.09
C LEU A 168 1.10 -7.75 14.86
N MET A 169 0.14 -6.88 14.51
CA MET A 169 -0.63 -6.96 13.27
C MET A 169 -0.10 -5.93 12.26
N VAL A 170 0.43 -6.41 11.12
CA VAL A 170 0.94 -5.60 10.01
C VAL A 170 0.01 -5.68 8.82
N LEU A 171 -0.43 -4.54 8.32
CA LEU A 171 -1.34 -4.43 7.20
C LEU A 171 -0.70 -3.66 6.03
N ASP A 172 -0.62 -4.31 4.87
CA ASP A 172 -0.18 -3.68 3.63
C ASP A 172 -1.36 -3.00 2.93
N CYS A 173 -1.43 -1.67 3.04
CA CYS A 173 -2.41 -0.81 2.40
C CYS A 173 -1.86 -0.09 1.16
N ILE A 174 -0.74 -0.54 0.56
CA ILE A 174 -0.14 0.12 -0.61
C ILE A 174 -1.15 0.25 -1.75
N ALA A 175 -1.98 -0.77 -1.98
CA ALA A 175 -2.95 -0.79 -3.07
C ALA A 175 -4.40 -0.52 -2.64
N SER A 176 -4.62 -0.01 -1.43
CA SER A 176 -5.96 0.23 -0.89
C SER A 176 -6.72 1.36 -1.59
N GLY A 177 -6.03 2.17 -2.40
CA GLY A 177 -6.64 3.36 -3.00
C GLY A 177 -7.06 4.35 -1.93
N CYS A 178 -8.27 4.90 -2.07
CA CYS A 178 -8.86 5.80 -1.08
C CYS A 178 -9.75 5.06 -0.06
N VAL A 179 -9.52 3.77 0.16
CA VAL A 179 -10.17 3.01 1.24
C VAL A 179 -9.26 3.08 2.48
N TRP A 180 -9.45 4.16 3.23
CA TRP A 180 -8.67 4.45 4.43
C TRP A 180 -9.07 3.51 5.57
N ILE A 181 -8.07 2.94 6.25
CA ILE A 181 -8.25 2.09 7.43
C ILE A 181 -8.04 2.93 8.68
N ASP A 182 -8.97 2.88 9.61
CA ASP A 182 -8.75 3.34 10.98
C ASP A 182 -7.97 2.24 11.72
N MET A 183 -6.70 2.53 12.05
CA MET A 183 -5.79 1.55 12.66
C MET A 183 -6.26 1.13 14.05
N GLU A 184 -6.80 2.07 14.84
CA GLU A 184 -7.27 1.78 16.20
C GLU A 184 -8.52 0.90 16.16
N ASP A 185 -9.51 1.24 15.32
CA ASP A 185 -10.77 0.48 15.17
C ASP A 185 -10.53 -0.93 14.64
N CYS A 186 -9.58 -1.09 13.69
CA CYS A 186 -9.25 -2.40 13.11
C CYS A 186 -8.18 -3.17 13.89
N GLY A 187 -7.58 -2.59 14.92
CA GLY A 187 -6.53 -3.22 15.71
C GLY A 187 -5.21 -3.42 14.95
N VAL A 188 -4.90 -2.56 13.98
CA VAL A 188 -3.68 -2.65 13.18
C VAL A 188 -2.52 -1.95 13.89
N ASP A 189 -1.40 -2.65 14.07
CA ASP A 189 -0.23 -2.08 14.77
C ASP A 189 0.71 -1.37 13.80
N VAL A 190 0.91 -1.91 12.60
CA VAL A 190 1.76 -1.32 11.56
C VAL A 190 0.97 -1.31 10.24
N LEU A 191 0.78 -0.14 9.66
CA LEU A 191 0.14 0.02 8.37
C LEU A 191 1.15 0.58 7.37
N ILE A 192 1.22 -0.03 6.19
CA ILE A 192 2.13 0.40 5.12
C ILE A 192 1.32 0.96 3.94
N SER A 193 1.74 2.12 3.42
CA SER A 193 1.17 2.74 2.23
C SER A 193 2.26 3.30 1.32
N ALA A 194 1.89 3.89 0.20
CA ALA A 194 2.83 4.52 -0.73
C ALA A 194 2.17 5.65 -1.53
N PRO A 195 2.93 6.68 -1.95
CA PRO A 195 2.39 7.88 -2.60
C PRO A 195 1.73 7.63 -3.95
N GLN A 196 2.24 6.70 -4.76
CA GLN A 196 1.88 6.55 -6.19
C GLN A 196 0.58 5.76 -6.46
N LYS A 197 -0.21 5.46 -5.45
CA LYS A 197 -1.49 4.73 -5.56
C LYS A 197 -2.64 5.67 -5.18
N GLY A 198 -3.33 5.41 -4.08
CA GLY A 198 -4.44 6.22 -3.62
C GLY A 198 -4.13 7.70 -3.40
N TRP A 199 -2.89 8.02 -3.07
CA TRP A 199 -2.44 9.39 -2.84
C TRP A 199 -2.11 10.20 -4.11
N SER A 200 -2.13 9.59 -5.29
CA SER A 200 -1.97 10.26 -6.60
C SER A 200 -0.65 11.02 -6.80
N ALA A 201 0.39 10.68 -6.05
CA ALA A 201 1.69 11.33 -6.13
C ALA A 201 2.73 10.44 -6.86
N SER A 202 3.91 10.99 -7.11
CA SER A 202 5.04 10.23 -7.62
C SER A 202 5.59 9.26 -6.56
N PRO A 203 6.11 8.09 -6.96
CA PRO A 203 6.78 7.20 -6.02
C PRO A 203 8.02 7.90 -5.44
N SER A 204 8.12 7.93 -4.11
CA SER A 204 9.20 8.65 -3.41
C SER A 204 9.58 7.98 -2.10
N ALA A 205 8.62 7.42 -1.39
CA ALA A 205 8.83 6.79 -0.10
C ALA A 205 7.85 5.64 0.13
N GLY A 206 8.21 4.74 1.02
CA GLY A 206 7.26 3.90 1.72
C GLY A 206 6.75 4.64 2.95
N LEU A 207 5.46 4.60 3.19
CA LEU A 207 4.78 5.25 4.31
C LEU A 207 4.47 4.18 5.35
N VAL A 208 4.96 4.36 6.57
CA VAL A 208 4.71 3.42 7.67
C VAL A 208 4.03 4.16 8.80
N MET A 209 2.81 3.79 9.11
CA MET A 209 2.04 4.28 10.25
C MET A 209 2.14 3.28 11.38
N LEU A 210 2.35 3.75 12.60
CA LEU A 210 2.58 2.92 13.78
C LEU A 210 1.52 3.20 14.86
N SER A 211 1.01 2.13 15.47
CA SER A 211 0.25 2.19 16.72
C SER A 211 1.17 2.45 17.92
N GLU A 212 0.61 2.73 19.09
CA GLU A 212 1.39 2.84 20.34
C GLU A 212 2.15 1.54 20.65
N ARG A 213 1.53 0.37 20.44
CA ARG A 213 2.18 -0.95 20.60
C ARG A 213 3.40 -1.12 19.68
N ALA A 214 3.30 -0.68 18.42
CA ALA A 214 4.39 -0.75 17.46
C ALA A 214 5.52 0.25 17.82
N VAL A 215 5.19 1.44 18.33
CA VAL A 215 6.17 2.41 18.84
C VAL A 215 6.91 1.82 20.04
N ASP A 216 6.24 1.19 20.99
CA ASP A 216 6.87 0.51 22.12
C ASP A 216 7.77 -0.65 21.68
N LYS A 217 7.39 -1.35 20.61
CA LYS A 217 8.16 -2.48 20.09
C LYS A 217 9.40 -2.03 19.33
N ILE A 218 9.33 -0.94 18.54
CA ILE A 218 10.45 -0.42 17.75
C ILE A 218 11.63 -0.02 18.65
N GLU A 219 11.33 0.49 19.84
CA GLU A 219 12.38 0.86 20.82
C GLU A 219 13.17 -0.35 21.33
N LYS A 220 12.55 -1.54 21.33
CA LYS A 220 13.09 -2.79 21.87
C LYS A 220 13.67 -3.70 20.79
N THR A 221 13.62 -3.30 19.52
CA THR A 221 14.10 -4.09 18.39
C THR A 221 15.15 -3.32 17.60
N ASN A 222 15.91 -4.03 16.78
CA ASN A 222 16.92 -3.44 15.92
C ASN A 222 16.74 -4.00 14.51
N SER A 223 16.95 -3.17 13.51
CA SER A 223 17.02 -3.58 12.11
C SER A 223 18.43 -4.13 11.80
N ASP A 224 18.50 -5.09 10.86
CA ASP A 224 19.75 -5.56 10.27
C ASP A 224 20.10 -4.80 8.97
N SER A 225 19.35 -3.75 8.64
CA SER A 225 19.62 -2.88 7.49
C SER A 225 20.04 -1.49 7.92
N PHE A 226 21.04 -0.92 7.26
CA PHE A 226 21.44 0.47 7.48
C PHE A 226 20.47 1.43 6.79
N ALA A 227 20.24 1.27 5.47
CA ALA A 227 19.54 2.27 4.66
C ALA A 227 18.03 2.35 4.97
N ILE A 228 17.40 1.24 5.31
CA ILE A 228 15.95 1.15 5.62
C ILE A 228 15.70 0.81 7.10
N ASP A 229 16.62 1.13 8.00
CA ASP A 229 16.43 1.02 9.45
C ASP A 229 15.22 1.86 9.89
N LEU A 230 14.11 1.18 10.20
CA LEU A 230 12.84 1.83 10.52
C LEU A 230 12.94 2.69 11.78
N LYS A 231 13.71 2.25 12.79
CA LYS A 231 13.94 3.00 14.02
C LYS A 231 14.71 4.30 13.76
N LYS A 232 15.68 4.27 12.84
CA LYS A 232 16.42 5.48 12.43
C LYS A 232 15.49 6.46 11.71
N TRP A 233 14.69 5.99 10.74
CA TRP A 233 13.73 6.84 10.05
C TRP A 233 12.63 7.37 10.97
N PHE A 234 12.22 6.61 11.97
CA PHE A 234 11.33 7.09 13.02
C PHE A 234 11.94 8.25 13.81
N SER A 235 13.19 8.12 14.25
CA SER A 235 13.91 9.21 14.93
C SER A 235 14.06 10.46 14.06
N ILE A 236 14.27 10.31 12.75
CA ILE A 236 14.29 11.42 11.78
C ILE A 236 12.94 12.14 11.79
N MET A 237 11.83 11.40 11.69
CA MET A 237 10.50 11.99 11.68
C MET A 237 10.20 12.74 12.99
N GLN A 238 10.51 12.15 14.14
CA GLN A 238 10.37 12.81 15.45
C GLN A 238 11.14 14.13 15.51
N THR A 239 12.34 14.19 14.93
CA THR A 239 13.12 15.43 14.88
C THR A 239 12.41 16.52 14.08
N TYR A 240 11.80 16.18 12.91
CA TYR A 240 11.02 17.13 12.14
C TYR A 240 9.75 17.57 12.88
N GLU A 241 9.05 16.65 13.52
CA GLU A 241 7.87 16.97 14.34
C GLU A 241 8.17 17.95 15.46
N ASN A 242 9.36 17.84 16.04
CA ASN A 242 9.86 18.74 17.10
C ASN A 242 10.48 20.06 16.57
N GLY A 243 10.30 20.37 15.28
CA GLY A 243 10.74 21.63 14.68
C GLY A 243 12.24 21.70 14.31
N GLY A 244 12.91 20.55 14.32
CA GLY A 244 14.31 20.40 13.87
C GLY A 244 14.42 19.81 12.47
N HIS A 245 15.63 19.36 12.15
CA HIS A 245 15.95 18.55 10.97
C HIS A 245 17.03 17.55 11.37
N ALA A 246 17.07 16.42 10.66
CA ALA A 246 18.09 15.39 10.87
C ALA A 246 18.39 14.65 9.55
N TYR A 247 19.54 13.98 9.52
CA TYR A 247 20.03 13.25 8.36
C TYR A 247 20.44 11.84 8.76
N HIS A 248 20.00 10.85 8.00
CA HIS A 248 20.45 9.47 8.07
C HIS A 248 20.96 9.01 6.69
N ALA A 249 20.14 9.21 5.66
CA ALA A 249 20.48 9.05 4.26
C ALA A 249 19.72 10.11 3.46
N THR A 250 20.14 10.36 2.21
CA THR A 250 19.52 11.39 1.38
C THR A 250 18.05 11.05 1.06
N MET A 251 17.16 11.99 1.35
CA MET A 251 15.73 11.88 1.06
C MET A 251 15.37 12.52 -0.28
N PRO A 252 14.35 12.02 -0.99
CA PRO A 252 13.82 12.61 -2.23
C PRO A 252 12.94 13.84 -1.89
N THR A 253 13.54 14.94 -1.46
CA THR A 253 12.88 16.09 -0.86
C THR A 253 11.85 16.76 -1.75
N ASP A 254 12.15 16.93 -3.05
CA ASP A 254 11.21 17.52 -4.00
C ASP A 254 10.00 16.62 -4.25
N ALA A 255 10.21 15.31 -4.33
CA ALA A 255 9.12 14.36 -4.48
C ALA A 255 8.25 14.26 -3.21
N LEU A 256 8.85 14.40 -2.02
CA LEU A 256 8.10 14.46 -0.76
C LEU A 256 7.29 15.76 -0.64
N ARG A 257 7.81 16.91 -1.14
CA ARG A 257 7.03 18.14 -1.25
C ARG A 257 5.83 17.96 -2.18
N ALA A 258 6.04 17.41 -3.37
CA ALA A 258 4.94 17.14 -4.30
C ALA A 258 3.91 16.17 -3.69
N PHE A 259 4.37 15.18 -2.93
CA PHE A 259 3.48 14.29 -2.18
C PHE A 259 2.67 15.02 -1.11
N ARG A 260 3.30 15.91 -0.32
CA ARG A 260 2.59 16.76 0.64
C ARG A 260 1.46 17.53 -0.03
N ASP A 261 1.73 18.10 -1.20
CA ASP A 261 0.74 18.91 -1.93
C ASP A 261 -0.47 18.05 -2.35
N THR A 262 -0.26 16.82 -2.84
CA THR A 262 -1.38 15.91 -3.14
C THR A 262 -2.11 15.39 -1.89
N VAL A 263 -1.43 15.27 -0.76
CA VAL A 263 -2.09 14.93 0.53
C VAL A 263 -3.02 16.07 0.96
N LEU A 264 -2.58 17.32 0.84
CA LEU A 264 -3.43 18.48 1.15
C LEU A 264 -4.62 18.61 0.20
N GLU A 265 -4.41 18.37 -1.11
CA GLU A 265 -5.48 18.30 -2.11
C GLU A 265 -6.50 17.20 -1.78
N THR A 266 -6.02 16.01 -1.40
CA THR A 266 -6.85 14.88 -0.96
C THR A 266 -7.70 15.23 0.26
N ARG A 267 -7.09 15.91 1.24
CA ARG A 267 -7.78 16.39 2.44
C ARG A 267 -8.84 17.44 2.12
N GLU A 268 -8.53 18.40 1.24
CA GLU A 268 -9.46 19.44 0.81
C GLU A 268 -10.68 18.85 0.08
N PHE A 269 -10.48 17.87 -0.78
CA PHE A 269 -11.58 17.14 -1.42
C PHE A 269 -12.43 16.38 -0.41
N GLY A 270 -11.81 15.82 0.60
CA GLY A 270 -12.41 15.09 1.72
C GLY A 270 -12.25 13.58 1.61
N TYR A 271 -11.60 13.00 2.61
CA TYR A 271 -11.30 11.56 2.67
C TYR A 271 -12.53 10.68 2.49
N GLN A 272 -13.65 11.04 3.13
CA GLN A 272 -14.88 10.26 3.05
C GLN A 272 -15.53 10.34 1.65
N LYS A 273 -15.47 11.50 1.00
CA LYS A 273 -15.96 11.65 -0.38
C LYS A 273 -15.16 10.79 -1.35
N LEU A 274 -13.83 10.77 -1.19
CA LEU A 274 -12.95 9.92 -2.00
C LEU A 274 -13.19 8.43 -1.76
N LYS A 275 -13.39 8.03 -0.51
CA LYS A 275 -13.76 6.64 -0.18
C LYS A 275 -15.05 6.23 -0.89
N MET A 276 -16.09 7.07 -0.84
CA MET A 276 -17.36 6.82 -1.53
C MET A 276 -17.19 6.76 -3.05
N ALA A 277 -16.46 7.70 -3.65
CA ALA A 277 -16.18 7.73 -5.08
C ALA A 277 -15.40 6.48 -5.54
N GLN A 278 -14.45 6.01 -4.71
CA GLN A 278 -13.70 4.79 -4.98
C GLN A 278 -14.61 3.55 -5.03
N TRP A 279 -15.51 3.40 -4.06
CA TRP A 279 -16.48 2.30 -4.03
C TRP A 279 -17.46 2.39 -5.19
N GLU A 280 -17.95 3.59 -5.51
CA GLU A 280 -18.86 3.82 -6.63
C GLU A 280 -18.22 3.43 -7.96
N LEU A 281 -17.04 3.93 -8.26
CA LEU A 281 -16.33 3.63 -9.50
C LEU A 281 -16.02 2.12 -9.62
N GLY A 282 -15.54 1.50 -8.55
CA GLY A 282 -15.25 0.07 -8.51
C GLY A 282 -16.49 -0.78 -8.78
N GLY A 283 -17.61 -0.45 -8.12
CA GLY A 283 -18.89 -1.13 -8.31
C GLY A 283 -19.42 -1.00 -9.73
N LYS A 284 -19.39 0.21 -10.31
CA LYS A 284 -19.80 0.45 -11.72
C LYS A 284 -18.99 -0.39 -12.71
N VAL A 285 -17.65 -0.43 -12.55
CA VAL A 285 -16.77 -1.18 -13.45
C VAL A 285 -16.99 -2.69 -13.31
N ARG A 286 -17.14 -3.22 -12.11
CA ARG A 286 -17.42 -4.65 -11.88
C ARG A 286 -18.77 -5.05 -12.47
N ASN A 287 -19.82 -4.27 -12.24
CA ASN A 287 -21.13 -4.53 -12.80
C ASN A 287 -21.10 -4.53 -14.32
N TYR A 288 -20.39 -3.58 -14.94
CA TYR A 288 -20.25 -3.52 -16.39
C TYR A 288 -19.55 -4.76 -16.96
N LEU A 289 -18.42 -5.18 -16.35
CA LEU A 289 -17.71 -6.38 -16.80
C LEU A 289 -18.54 -7.66 -16.61
N SER A 290 -19.26 -7.76 -15.50
CA SER A 290 -20.19 -8.88 -15.24
C SER A 290 -21.30 -8.97 -16.29
N GLN A 291 -21.90 -7.83 -16.68
CA GLN A 291 -22.89 -7.78 -17.77
C GLN A 291 -22.33 -8.21 -19.13
N LYS A 292 -21.04 -8.03 -19.35
CA LYS A 292 -20.31 -8.55 -20.54
C LYS A 292 -19.93 -10.02 -20.41
N GLY A 293 -20.25 -10.69 -19.30
CA GLY A 293 -19.89 -12.09 -19.06
C GLY A 293 -18.43 -12.30 -18.63
N ILE A 294 -17.71 -11.22 -18.32
CA ILE A 294 -16.30 -11.28 -17.86
C ILE A 294 -16.27 -11.67 -16.38
N LYS A 295 -15.60 -12.77 -16.06
CA LYS A 295 -15.52 -13.31 -14.70
C LYS A 295 -14.52 -12.54 -13.83
N SER A 296 -14.92 -12.22 -12.61
CA SER A 296 -14.04 -11.64 -11.58
C SER A 296 -13.10 -12.70 -10.99
N VAL A 297 -11.87 -12.30 -10.67
CA VAL A 297 -10.95 -13.14 -9.87
C VAL A 297 -11.30 -13.07 -8.39
N ALA A 298 -11.70 -11.90 -7.89
CA ALA A 298 -12.15 -11.77 -6.50
C ALA A 298 -13.53 -12.40 -6.31
N ALA A 299 -13.70 -13.17 -5.25
CA ALA A 299 -14.98 -13.71 -4.84
C ALA A 299 -15.90 -12.62 -4.27
N ASP A 300 -17.21 -12.86 -4.34
CA ASP A 300 -18.24 -12.00 -3.79
C ASP A 300 -17.95 -11.66 -2.31
N GLY A 301 -18.08 -10.40 -1.95
CA GLY A 301 -17.81 -9.88 -0.61
C GLY A 301 -16.33 -9.58 -0.32
N PHE A 302 -15.43 -9.88 -1.28
CA PHE A 302 -13.99 -9.59 -1.18
C PHE A 302 -13.48 -8.75 -2.35
N GLU A 303 -14.36 -8.09 -3.09
CA GLU A 303 -13.98 -7.31 -4.28
C GLU A 303 -13.41 -5.94 -3.89
N ALA A 304 -12.14 -5.70 -4.21
CA ALA A 304 -11.51 -4.41 -3.99
C ALA A 304 -12.08 -3.33 -4.94
N PRO A 305 -12.40 -2.13 -4.44
CA PRO A 305 -12.97 -1.08 -5.29
C PRO A 305 -11.92 -0.33 -6.11
N GLY A 306 -10.67 -0.35 -5.70
CA GLY A 306 -9.58 0.38 -6.37
C GLY A 306 -8.84 -0.44 -7.42
N VAL A 307 -9.00 -1.77 -7.41
CA VAL A 307 -8.37 -2.68 -8.37
C VAL A 307 -9.37 -3.74 -8.80
N VAL A 308 -9.68 -3.77 -10.09
CA VAL A 308 -10.55 -4.79 -10.68
C VAL A 308 -9.69 -5.76 -11.48
N VAL A 309 -9.75 -7.04 -11.12
CA VAL A 309 -9.03 -8.11 -11.79
C VAL A 309 -10.02 -9.10 -12.36
N SER A 310 -9.87 -9.38 -13.65
CA SER A 310 -10.78 -10.23 -14.38
C SER A 310 -10.04 -11.25 -15.23
N TYR A 311 -10.67 -12.41 -15.43
CA TYR A 311 -10.17 -13.46 -16.28
C TYR A 311 -10.21 -13.06 -17.76
N THR A 312 -9.26 -13.58 -18.54
CA THR A 312 -9.25 -13.49 -20.01
C THR A 312 -8.62 -14.75 -20.59
N GLN A 313 -8.97 -15.09 -21.83
CA GLN A 313 -8.28 -16.10 -22.62
C GLN A 313 -7.37 -15.46 -23.68
N ASP A 314 -7.47 -14.15 -23.86
CA ASP A 314 -6.73 -13.40 -24.86
C ASP A 314 -5.42 -12.87 -24.28
N SER A 315 -4.29 -13.26 -24.87
CA SER A 315 -2.95 -12.86 -24.44
C SER A 315 -2.68 -11.36 -24.65
N ASP A 316 -3.32 -10.74 -25.64
CA ASP A 316 -3.16 -9.31 -25.93
C ASP A 316 -3.99 -8.44 -24.98
N ILE A 317 -5.05 -9.00 -24.40
CA ILE A 317 -5.76 -8.40 -23.26
C ILE A 317 -4.94 -8.56 -22.00
N GLN A 318 -4.41 -9.77 -21.75
CA GLN A 318 -3.59 -10.06 -20.57
C GLN A 318 -2.37 -9.13 -20.45
N ASN A 319 -1.63 -8.94 -21.53
CA ASN A 319 -0.42 -8.11 -21.55
C ASN A 319 -0.73 -6.61 -21.72
N GLY A 320 -1.98 -6.24 -22.01
CA GLY A 320 -2.46 -4.87 -22.17
C GLY A 320 -2.26 -4.27 -23.55
N SER A 321 -1.71 -5.00 -24.54
CA SER A 321 -1.40 -4.47 -25.88
C SER A 321 -2.65 -4.00 -26.64
N LYS A 322 -3.77 -4.71 -26.53
CA LYS A 322 -5.06 -4.27 -27.11
C LYS A 322 -5.53 -2.95 -26.52
N PHE A 323 -5.36 -2.73 -25.22
CA PHE A 323 -5.69 -1.48 -24.56
C PHE A 323 -4.74 -0.35 -25.00
N ALA A 324 -3.43 -0.63 -25.06
CA ALA A 324 -2.43 0.34 -25.51
C ALA A 324 -2.72 0.81 -26.96
N ALA A 325 -3.14 -0.09 -27.85
CA ALA A 325 -3.55 0.24 -29.21
C ALA A 325 -4.77 1.19 -29.27
N LYS A 326 -5.54 1.30 -28.17
CA LYS A 326 -6.65 2.24 -28.01
C LYS A 326 -6.30 3.45 -27.14
N GLY A 327 -5.01 3.66 -26.85
CA GLY A 327 -4.51 4.78 -26.07
C GLY A 327 -4.73 4.64 -24.55
N MET A 328 -5.00 3.43 -24.05
CA MET A 328 -5.22 3.18 -22.62
C MET A 328 -4.18 2.25 -22.03
N GLN A 329 -3.53 2.67 -20.95
CA GLN A 329 -2.57 1.86 -20.21
C GLN A 329 -3.29 1.10 -19.09
N ILE A 330 -3.22 -0.22 -19.10
CA ILE A 330 -3.65 -1.09 -18.00
C ILE A 330 -2.48 -1.86 -17.41
N ALA A 331 -2.72 -2.62 -16.35
CA ALA A 331 -1.72 -3.52 -15.79
C ALA A 331 -1.92 -4.95 -16.33
N ALA A 332 -0.84 -5.57 -16.79
CA ALA A 332 -0.85 -6.97 -17.20
C ALA A 332 -1.26 -7.90 -16.05
N GLY A 333 -1.91 -9.02 -16.37
CA GLY A 333 -2.15 -10.08 -15.41
C GLY A 333 -0.86 -10.72 -14.94
N VAL A 334 -0.83 -11.12 -13.67
CA VAL A 334 0.30 -11.80 -13.03
C VAL A 334 -0.20 -13.01 -12.25
N PRO A 335 0.66 -13.99 -11.93
CA PRO A 335 0.26 -15.13 -11.09
C PRO A 335 -0.16 -14.65 -9.69
N LEU A 336 -0.77 -15.55 -8.92
CA LEU A 336 -1.15 -15.31 -7.52
C LEU A 336 -0.14 -15.87 -6.52
N ALA A 337 0.56 -16.93 -6.86
CA ALA A 337 1.33 -17.77 -5.94
C ALA A 337 0.43 -18.38 -4.82
N CYS A 338 -0.79 -18.74 -5.20
CA CYS A 338 -1.84 -19.33 -4.37
C CYS A 338 -2.37 -20.65 -4.94
N ASP A 339 -1.50 -21.41 -5.59
CA ASP A 339 -1.80 -22.71 -6.20
C ASP A 339 -2.86 -22.63 -7.32
N GLU A 340 -2.89 -21.49 -8.03
CA GLU A 340 -3.73 -21.28 -9.19
C GLU A 340 -3.38 -22.22 -10.34
N PRO A 341 -4.36 -22.56 -11.23
CA PRO A 341 -4.11 -23.38 -12.40
C PRO A 341 -3.06 -22.78 -13.35
N GLU A 342 -2.35 -23.62 -14.10
CA GLU A 342 -1.31 -23.20 -15.05
C GLU A 342 -1.85 -22.24 -16.13
N GLU A 343 -3.12 -22.44 -16.52
CA GLU A 343 -3.83 -21.59 -17.49
C GLU A 343 -4.37 -20.28 -16.90
N PHE A 344 -4.10 -19.98 -15.63
CA PHE A 344 -4.57 -18.75 -14.97
C PHE A 344 -4.08 -17.51 -15.73
N LYS A 345 -5.02 -16.79 -16.34
CA LYS A 345 -4.75 -15.64 -17.18
C LYS A 345 -5.75 -14.53 -16.88
N THR A 346 -5.25 -13.34 -16.59
CA THR A 346 -6.06 -12.20 -16.12
C THR A 346 -5.58 -10.87 -16.70
N PHE A 347 -6.37 -9.82 -16.55
CA PHE A 347 -5.97 -8.43 -16.73
C PHE A 347 -6.43 -7.60 -15.55
N ARG A 348 -5.80 -6.44 -15.33
CA ARG A 348 -6.03 -5.63 -14.13
C ARG A 348 -6.30 -4.17 -14.48
N LEU A 349 -7.39 -3.63 -13.95
CA LEU A 349 -7.78 -2.23 -14.08
C LEU A 349 -7.52 -1.51 -12.74
N GLY A 350 -6.65 -0.51 -12.74
CA GLY A 350 -6.41 0.37 -11.59
C GLY A 350 -7.36 1.56 -11.62
N LEU A 351 -8.16 1.71 -10.59
CA LEU A 351 -9.22 2.72 -10.50
C LEU A 351 -8.94 3.78 -9.42
N PHE A 352 -7.77 3.79 -8.82
CA PHE A 352 -7.37 4.79 -7.85
C PHE A 352 -6.69 5.98 -8.53
N GLY A 353 -6.66 7.09 -7.81
CA GLY A 353 -6.10 8.36 -8.25
C GLY A 353 -7.15 9.46 -8.32
N LEU A 354 -6.75 10.68 -7.91
CA LEU A 354 -7.64 11.86 -7.89
C LEU A 354 -8.21 12.18 -9.28
N ASP A 355 -7.41 11.97 -10.35
CA ASP A 355 -7.79 12.15 -11.74
C ASP A 355 -9.02 11.32 -12.16
N LYS A 356 -9.28 10.21 -11.46
CA LYS A 356 -10.42 9.32 -11.68
C LYS A 356 -11.58 9.61 -10.76
N LEU A 357 -11.29 9.95 -9.51
CA LEU A 357 -12.29 10.06 -8.45
C LEU A 357 -12.95 11.44 -8.38
N TYR A 358 -12.37 12.47 -8.97
CA TYR A 358 -13.02 13.77 -9.12
C TYR A 358 -14.24 13.74 -10.05
N ASP A 359 -14.23 12.86 -11.06
CA ASP A 359 -15.31 12.68 -12.03
C ASP A 359 -15.51 11.19 -12.29
N VAL A 360 -16.26 10.52 -11.42
CA VAL A 360 -16.55 9.08 -11.49
C VAL A 360 -17.29 8.73 -12.78
N GLU A 361 -18.30 9.51 -13.17
CA GLU A 361 -19.10 9.26 -14.37
C GLU A 361 -18.29 9.44 -15.66
N GLY A 362 -17.53 10.53 -15.77
CA GLY A 362 -16.66 10.76 -16.91
C GLY A 362 -15.56 9.71 -17.02
N THR A 363 -14.99 9.29 -15.88
CA THR A 363 -13.98 8.20 -15.84
C THR A 363 -14.59 6.87 -16.28
N PHE A 364 -15.75 6.52 -15.76
CA PHE A 364 -16.46 5.31 -16.14
C PHE A 364 -16.79 5.29 -17.65
N LYS A 365 -17.30 6.41 -18.19
CA LYS A 365 -17.60 6.54 -19.62
C LYS A 365 -16.35 6.41 -20.49
N ARG A 366 -15.23 7.05 -20.11
CA ARG A 366 -13.96 6.90 -20.85
C ARG A 366 -13.47 5.46 -20.84
N LEU A 367 -13.50 4.80 -19.68
CA LEU A 367 -13.06 3.40 -19.56
C LEU A 367 -13.93 2.46 -20.38
N THR A 368 -15.25 2.55 -20.26
CA THR A 368 -16.19 1.65 -20.96
C THR A 368 -16.14 1.83 -22.47
N SER A 369 -15.90 3.04 -22.98
CA SER A 369 -15.74 3.27 -24.43
C SER A 369 -14.53 2.51 -25.03
N VAL A 370 -13.49 2.24 -24.24
CA VAL A 370 -12.35 1.41 -24.65
C VAL A 370 -12.65 -0.07 -24.43
N LEU A 371 -13.27 -0.42 -23.30
CA LEU A 371 -13.68 -1.81 -23.02
C LEU A 371 -14.60 -2.37 -24.11
N ASP A 372 -15.54 -1.58 -24.64
CA ASP A 372 -16.41 -1.98 -25.75
C ASP A 372 -15.67 -2.30 -27.06
N GLN A 373 -14.44 -1.80 -27.22
CA GLN A 373 -13.64 -2.04 -28.42
C GLN A 373 -12.60 -3.16 -28.23
N VAL A 374 -12.34 -3.55 -27.00
CA VAL A 374 -11.27 -4.50 -26.64
C VAL A 374 -11.84 -5.86 -26.23
N LEU A 375 -12.96 -5.86 -25.49
CA LEU A 375 -13.67 -7.05 -25.00
C LEU A 375 -14.75 -7.50 -25.99
#